data_59cc2d9020e5268236d1265cbf255cc7
#
_entry.id   59cc2d9020e5268236d1265cbf255cc7
#
_cell.length_a   1.000
_cell.length_b   1.000
_cell.length_c   1.000
_cell.angle_alpha   90.00
_cell.angle_beta   90.00
_cell.angle_gamma   90.00
#
_symmetry.space_group_name_H-M   'P 1'
#
loop_
_entity.id
_entity.type
_entity.pdbx_description
1 polymer ?
#
loop_
_entity_poly.entity_id
_entity_poly.type
_entity_poly.pdbx_seq_one_letter_code
_entity_poly.pdbx_strand_id
1 'polypeptide(L)'
;MTGTYFLSSGYDGFMREFVSLPKDRVVAYEEIEDTVAAITEFVSVGMHAMNRFMTVSHSRRQRIAVIGDGSLAFVMANIINYTLPEAEIIVIGRHWEKLELFSFAKELYITDNIPEDLTFDHGFECCGGDGCGPAINDLIRYIKPQGTILMMGVSEYKVNINTRDSLEKGLLLVGSSRSGRVDFENAIHMMEIKKFANRLKNIIYLEEPVREIKDIHRVFATDLNTAFKTVFKWEV
;
A
#
# COMPACT_ATOMS: atom_id res chain seq x y z
N MET A 1 -22.19 -9.28 2.07
CA MET A 1 -21.82 -8.09 2.84
C MET A 1 -22.92 -7.08 2.66
N THR A 2 -23.80 -7.00 3.59
CA THR A 2 -24.89 -6.01 3.60
C THR A 2 -24.38 -4.74 4.28
N GLY A 3 -24.44 -3.61 3.57
CA GLY A 3 -24.37 -2.29 4.20
C GLY A 3 -23.07 -1.50 4.14
N THR A 4 -22.09 -1.85 3.31
CA THR A 4 -20.95 -0.96 3.09
C THR A 4 -21.15 -0.18 1.80
N TYR A 5 -21.25 1.14 1.91
CA TYR A 5 -21.36 2.07 0.80
C TYR A 5 -20.00 2.73 0.57
N PHE A 6 -19.58 2.82 -0.70
CA PHE A 6 -18.39 3.56 -1.09
C PHE A 6 -18.81 4.78 -1.88
N LEU A 7 -18.44 5.95 -1.41
CA LEU A 7 -18.51 7.16 -2.19
C LEU A 7 -17.53 7.05 -3.37
N SER A 8 -17.89 7.56 -4.51
CA SER A 8 -17.23 7.39 -5.81
C SER A 8 -17.30 5.98 -6.42
N SER A 9 -18.03 5.04 -5.79
CA SER A 9 -18.28 3.70 -6.34
C SER A 9 -19.73 3.32 -6.11
N GLY A 10 -20.61 3.71 -7.04
CA GLY A 10 -22.07 3.53 -6.95
C GLY A 10 -22.83 4.65 -6.23
N TYR A 11 -22.12 5.60 -5.64
CA TYR A 11 -22.65 6.84 -5.04
C TYR A 11 -21.75 8.01 -5.42
N ASP A 12 -22.27 9.25 -5.35
CA ASP A 12 -21.51 10.45 -5.61
C ASP A 12 -20.29 10.55 -4.71
N GLY A 13 -19.15 10.93 -5.32
CA GLY A 13 -17.87 11.09 -4.64
C GLY A 13 -17.62 12.53 -4.17
N PHE A 14 -16.35 12.86 -4.02
CA PHE A 14 -15.88 14.12 -3.45
C PHE A 14 -15.44 15.17 -4.48
N MET A 15 -15.54 14.90 -5.78
CA MET A 15 -15.26 15.90 -6.84
C MET A 15 -16.40 16.93 -6.91
N ARG A 16 -16.45 17.80 -5.91
CA ARG A 16 -17.45 18.89 -5.77
C ARG A 16 -16.92 19.97 -4.83
N GLU A 17 -17.48 21.17 -4.94
CA GLU A 17 -17.08 22.33 -4.12
C GLU A 17 -17.38 22.13 -2.63
N PHE A 18 -18.54 21.56 -2.31
CA PHE A 18 -19.00 21.36 -0.94
C PHE A 18 -19.34 19.89 -0.69
N VAL A 19 -18.85 19.39 0.44
CA VAL A 19 -19.15 18.04 0.93
C VAL A 19 -19.72 18.15 2.34
N SER A 20 -20.87 17.53 2.59
CA SER A 20 -21.45 17.41 3.93
C SER A 20 -21.23 15.99 4.44
N LEU A 21 -20.52 15.87 5.55
CA LEU A 21 -20.20 14.59 6.19
C LEU A 21 -20.54 14.61 7.69
N PRO A 22 -20.94 13.47 8.29
CA PRO A 22 -20.99 13.34 9.72
C PRO A 22 -19.62 13.66 10.36
N LYS A 23 -19.60 14.32 11.52
CA LYS A 23 -18.37 14.73 12.20
C LYS A 23 -17.41 13.56 12.50
N ASP A 24 -17.95 12.37 12.76
CA ASP A 24 -17.18 11.16 13.01
C ASP A 24 -16.50 10.59 11.76
N ARG A 25 -16.80 11.13 10.57
CA ARG A 25 -16.20 10.76 9.29
C ARG A 25 -15.12 11.73 8.83
N VAL A 26 -14.76 12.70 9.64
CA VAL A 26 -13.75 13.70 9.34
C VAL A 26 -12.65 13.64 10.38
N VAL A 27 -11.39 13.61 9.92
CA VAL A 27 -10.19 13.70 10.76
C VAL A 27 -9.40 14.92 10.29
N ALA A 28 -9.09 15.83 11.21
CA ALA A 28 -8.28 17.00 10.93
C ALA A 28 -6.78 16.65 10.90
N TYR A 29 -6.00 17.41 10.13
CA TYR A 29 -4.54 17.38 10.16
C TYR A 29 -4.01 18.82 10.18
N GLU A 30 -2.76 19.03 10.64
CA GLU A 30 -2.18 20.36 10.76
C GLU A 30 -0.82 20.48 10.06
N GLU A 31 0.15 19.64 10.35
CA GLU A 31 1.54 19.80 9.91
C GLU A 31 1.92 18.95 8.67
N ILE A 32 0.95 18.62 7.82
CA ILE A 32 1.17 17.84 6.61
C ILE A 32 0.94 18.74 5.39
N GLU A 33 1.86 18.72 4.42
CA GLU A 33 1.68 19.42 3.15
C GLU A 33 0.46 18.85 2.40
N ASP A 34 -0.40 19.70 1.86
CA ASP A 34 -1.68 19.33 1.23
C ASP A 34 -1.53 18.26 0.15
N THR A 35 -0.48 18.33 -0.67
CA THR A 35 -0.18 17.34 -1.71
C THR A 35 0.08 15.96 -1.14
N VAL A 36 0.74 15.90 0.03
CA VAL A 36 0.97 14.65 0.75
C VAL A 36 -0.29 14.21 1.48
N ALA A 37 -1.02 15.14 2.11
CA ALA A 37 -2.28 14.84 2.79
C ALA A 37 -3.34 14.25 1.85
N ALA A 38 -3.31 14.59 0.56
CA ALA A 38 -4.22 14.06 -0.45
C ALA A 38 -4.20 12.52 -0.58
N ILE A 39 -3.12 11.85 -0.17
CA ILE A 39 -3.00 10.39 -0.19
C ILE A 39 -3.21 9.72 1.18
N THR A 40 -3.77 10.44 2.17
CA THR A 40 -3.97 9.90 3.53
C THR A 40 -4.84 8.64 3.54
N GLU A 41 -5.89 8.58 2.72
CA GLU A 41 -6.71 7.36 2.61
C GLU A 41 -5.84 6.15 2.25
N PHE A 42 -4.98 6.32 1.27
CA PHE A 42 -4.09 5.28 0.79
C PHE A 42 -3.07 4.84 1.87
N VAL A 43 -2.52 5.77 2.64
CA VAL A 43 -1.66 5.47 3.79
C VAL A 43 -2.45 4.75 4.88
N SER A 44 -3.71 5.13 5.12
CA SER A 44 -4.57 4.50 6.15
C SER A 44 -4.85 3.02 5.87
N VAL A 45 -4.94 2.62 4.60
CA VAL A 45 -5.04 1.20 4.20
C VAL A 45 -3.78 0.43 4.61
N GLY A 46 -2.61 1.03 4.43
CA GLY A 46 -1.33 0.46 4.90
C GLY A 46 -1.27 0.35 6.44
N MET A 47 -1.74 1.38 7.16
CA MET A 47 -1.82 1.34 8.63
C MET A 47 -2.77 0.24 9.12
N HIS A 48 -3.92 0.07 8.46
CA HIS A 48 -4.83 -1.03 8.76
C HIS A 48 -4.15 -2.40 8.60
N ALA A 49 -3.46 -2.61 7.48
CA ALA A 49 -2.73 -3.83 7.23
C ALA A 49 -1.65 -4.08 8.28
N MET A 50 -0.90 -3.03 8.67
CA MET A 50 0.12 -3.12 9.70
C MET A 50 -0.47 -3.49 11.07
N ASN A 51 -1.60 -2.89 11.46
CA ASN A 51 -2.29 -3.22 12.70
C ASN A 51 -2.76 -4.69 12.72
N ARG A 52 -3.32 -5.18 11.61
CA ARG A 52 -3.67 -6.59 11.46
C ARG A 52 -2.44 -7.50 11.58
N PHE A 53 -1.37 -7.15 10.87
CA PHE A 53 -0.11 -7.88 10.92
C PHE A 53 0.43 -8.00 12.36
N MET A 54 0.51 -6.89 13.07
CA MET A 54 1.01 -6.86 14.45
C MET A 54 0.18 -7.72 15.40
N THR A 55 -1.12 -7.86 15.14
CA THR A 55 -2.05 -8.66 15.96
C THR A 55 -1.86 -10.17 15.76
N VAL A 56 -1.55 -10.62 14.54
CA VAL A 56 -1.59 -12.05 14.19
C VAL A 56 -0.23 -12.67 13.95
N SER A 57 0.80 -11.87 13.59
CA SER A 57 2.14 -12.40 13.32
C SER A 57 2.90 -12.73 14.59
N HIS A 58 3.73 -13.79 14.54
CA HIS A 58 4.67 -14.07 15.63
C HIS A 58 5.79 -13.00 15.73
N SER A 59 6.59 -13.09 16.80
CA SER A 59 7.60 -12.07 17.15
C SER A 59 8.89 -12.11 16.31
N ARG A 60 9.16 -13.17 15.55
CA ARG A 60 10.30 -13.23 14.63
C ARG A 60 9.99 -12.33 13.42
N ARG A 61 10.48 -11.09 13.43
CA ARG A 61 10.19 -10.04 12.46
C ARG A 61 11.47 -9.35 11.98
N GLN A 62 12.54 -10.12 11.84
CA GLN A 62 13.86 -9.58 11.49
C GLN A 62 13.97 -9.28 9.99
N ARG A 63 13.33 -10.11 9.15
CA ARG A 63 13.33 -9.94 7.70
C ARG A 63 11.90 -9.97 7.18
N ILE A 64 11.50 -8.92 6.51
CA ILE A 64 10.12 -8.76 5.99
C ILE A 64 10.19 -8.45 4.51
N ALA A 65 9.51 -9.26 3.71
CA ALA A 65 9.41 -9.05 2.27
C ALA A 65 8.14 -8.25 1.90
N VAL A 66 8.27 -7.36 0.92
CA VAL A 66 7.17 -6.69 0.25
C VAL A 66 7.28 -7.02 -1.23
N ILE A 67 6.27 -7.67 -1.80
CA ILE A 67 6.22 -7.94 -3.25
C ILE A 67 5.28 -6.95 -3.93
N GLY A 68 5.87 -6.17 -4.84
CA GLY A 68 5.28 -5.09 -5.58
C GLY A 68 6.24 -3.90 -5.67
N ASP A 69 6.12 -3.12 -6.74
CA ASP A 69 6.92 -1.91 -6.98
C ASP A 69 6.06 -0.67 -7.21
N GLY A 70 4.75 -0.77 -6.93
CA GLY A 70 3.80 0.33 -7.04
C GLY A 70 3.64 1.14 -5.75
N SER A 71 2.72 2.11 -5.78
CA SER A 71 2.44 3.00 -4.65
C SER A 71 2.10 2.25 -3.36
N LEU A 72 1.32 1.15 -3.44
CA LEU A 72 0.94 0.38 -2.25
C LEU A 72 2.15 -0.27 -1.59
N ALA A 73 3.02 -0.89 -2.39
CA ALA A 73 4.26 -1.48 -1.90
C ALA A 73 5.17 -0.43 -1.25
N PHE A 74 5.30 0.75 -1.88
CA PHE A 74 6.12 1.84 -1.34
C PHE A 74 5.60 2.33 0.01
N VAL A 75 4.29 2.60 0.12
CA VAL A 75 3.67 3.00 1.38
C VAL A 75 3.84 1.93 2.44
N MET A 76 3.57 0.67 2.10
CA MET A 76 3.67 -0.44 3.06
C MET A 76 5.11 -0.63 3.55
N ALA A 77 6.09 -0.65 2.66
CA ALA A 77 7.50 -0.76 3.03
C ALA A 77 7.95 0.42 3.91
N ASN A 78 7.47 1.65 3.61
CA ASN A 78 7.77 2.83 4.42
C ASN A 78 7.15 2.72 5.82
N ILE A 79 5.89 2.25 5.95
CA ILE A 79 5.23 1.99 7.24
C ILE A 79 5.99 0.93 8.04
N ILE A 80 6.38 -0.19 7.41
CA ILE A 80 7.17 -1.25 8.06
C ILE A 80 8.48 -0.67 8.60
N ASN A 81 9.20 0.12 7.80
CA ASN A 81 10.47 0.73 8.21
C ASN A 81 10.36 1.63 9.45
N TYR A 82 9.21 2.28 9.63
CA TYR A 82 8.97 3.12 10.81
C TYR A 82 8.41 2.35 12.01
N THR A 83 7.55 1.37 11.75
CA THR A 83 6.93 0.59 12.84
C THR A 83 7.85 -0.48 13.40
N LEU A 84 8.73 -1.03 12.55
CA LEU A 84 9.70 -2.07 12.91
C LEU A 84 11.12 -1.66 12.45
N PRO A 85 11.74 -0.67 13.10
CA PRO A 85 13.00 -0.07 12.66
C PRO A 85 14.18 -1.04 12.62
N GLU A 86 14.10 -2.15 13.36
CA GLU A 86 15.13 -3.21 13.38
C GLU A 86 14.92 -4.28 12.29
N ALA A 87 13.79 -4.23 11.56
CA ALA A 87 13.53 -5.21 10.51
C ALA A 87 14.27 -4.84 9.21
N GLU A 88 14.91 -5.82 8.62
CA GLU A 88 15.44 -5.73 7.27
C GLU A 88 14.28 -5.87 6.26
N ILE A 89 14.08 -4.85 5.45
CA ILE A 89 13.03 -4.84 4.43
C ILE A 89 13.61 -5.32 3.11
N ILE A 90 12.96 -6.30 2.52
CA ILE A 90 13.26 -6.84 1.20
C ILE A 90 12.14 -6.41 0.27
N VAL A 91 12.44 -5.77 -0.84
CA VAL A 91 11.43 -5.41 -1.84
C VAL A 91 11.68 -6.17 -3.13
N ILE A 92 10.63 -6.79 -3.65
CA ILE A 92 10.67 -7.57 -4.88
C ILE A 92 9.67 -6.95 -5.87
N GLY A 93 10.13 -6.59 -7.06
CA GLY A 93 9.30 -5.92 -8.06
C GLY A 93 9.71 -6.26 -9.49
N ARG A 94 9.04 -5.67 -10.46
CA ARG A 94 9.30 -5.92 -11.88
C ARG A 94 10.12 -4.84 -12.56
N HIS A 95 10.10 -3.60 -12.04
CA HIS A 95 10.67 -2.42 -12.69
C HIS A 95 11.77 -1.84 -11.81
N TRP A 96 13.01 -1.92 -12.28
CA TRP A 96 14.16 -1.46 -11.50
C TRP A 96 14.09 0.03 -11.16
N GLU A 97 13.64 0.85 -12.10
CA GLU A 97 13.46 2.29 -11.92
C GLU A 97 12.48 2.67 -10.79
N LYS A 98 11.52 1.78 -10.50
CA LYS A 98 10.61 1.96 -9.35
C LYS A 98 11.24 1.44 -8.06
N LEU A 99 11.96 0.33 -8.13
CA LEU A 99 12.65 -0.24 -6.98
C LEU A 99 13.71 0.71 -6.40
N GLU A 100 14.40 1.48 -7.24
CA GLU A 100 15.40 2.46 -6.79
C GLU A 100 14.83 3.50 -5.81
N LEU A 101 13.53 3.77 -5.83
CA LEU A 101 12.88 4.67 -4.88
C LEU A 101 12.82 4.10 -3.45
N PHE A 102 12.92 2.79 -3.30
CA PHE A 102 12.93 2.12 -1.99
C PHE A 102 14.33 2.16 -1.33
N SER A 103 14.99 3.30 -1.40
CA SER A 103 16.37 3.51 -0.91
C SER A 103 16.59 3.17 0.58
N PHE A 104 15.52 2.97 1.33
CA PHE A 104 15.52 2.57 2.74
C PHE A 104 15.37 1.05 2.94
N ALA A 105 15.09 0.30 1.88
CA ALA A 105 15.09 -1.15 1.92
C ALA A 105 16.51 -1.71 1.98
N LYS A 106 16.67 -2.86 2.61
CA LYS A 106 17.97 -3.54 2.75
C LYS A 106 18.36 -4.27 1.46
N GLU A 107 17.38 -4.88 0.81
CA GLU A 107 17.58 -5.69 -0.40
C GLU A 107 16.48 -5.38 -1.41
N LEU A 108 16.86 -5.33 -2.69
CA LEU A 108 15.96 -5.10 -3.82
C LEU A 108 16.18 -6.20 -4.86
N TYR A 109 15.11 -6.82 -5.32
CA TYR A 109 15.19 -7.88 -6.33
C TYR A 109 14.17 -7.69 -7.44
N ILE A 110 14.57 -8.03 -8.67
CA ILE A 110 13.63 -8.23 -9.78
C ILE A 110 13.00 -9.62 -9.65
N THR A 111 11.70 -9.71 -9.89
CA THR A 111 10.91 -10.94 -9.74
C THR A 111 11.51 -12.15 -10.45
N ASP A 112 12.11 -11.94 -11.65
CA ASP A 112 12.74 -13.02 -12.43
C ASP A 112 14.16 -13.37 -11.94
N ASN A 113 14.68 -12.69 -10.91
CA ASN A 113 16.06 -12.79 -10.44
C ASN A 113 16.16 -12.89 -8.91
N ILE A 114 15.18 -13.54 -8.28
CA ILE A 114 15.20 -13.77 -6.83
C ILE A 114 16.20 -14.87 -6.51
N PRO A 115 17.16 -14.65 -5.58
CA PRO A 115 18.09 -15.70 -5.15
C PRO A 115 17.36 -16.92 -4.60
N GLU A 116 17.81 -18.12 -4.97
CA GLU A 116 17.15 -19.37 -4.53
C GLU A 116 17.23 -19.59 -3.01
N ASP A 117 18.24 -19.07 -2.36
CA ASP A 117 18.47 -19.14 -0.92
C ASP A 117 17.85 -17.98 -0.13
N LEU A 118 17.12 -17.07 -0.82
CA LEU A 118 16.39 -16.00 -0.14
C LEU A 118 15.43 -16.57 0.88
N THR A 119 15.43 -15.99 2.08
CA THR A 119 14.43 -16.31 3.12
C THR A 119 14.05 -15.08 3.90
N PHE A 120 12.79 -15.03 4.35
CA PHE A 120 12.25 -13.98 5.21
C PHE A 120 11.21 -14.53 6.20
N ASP A 121 10.89 -13.77 7.21
CA ASP A 121 10.02 -14.21 8.31
C ASP A 121 8.53 -13.99 7.99
N HIS A 122 8.21 -12.88 7.33
CA HIS A 122 6.85 -12.48 6.95
C HIS A 122 6.87 -11.78 5.60
N GLY A 123 5.68 -11.69 4.96
CA GLY A 123 5.56 -11.02 3.66
C GLY A 123 4.28 -10.23 3.48
N PHE A 124 4.35 -9.21 2.63
CA PHE A 124 3.23 -8.39 2.21
C PHE A 124 3.10 -8.46 0.69
N GLU A 125 1.95 -8.91 0.22
CA GLU A 125 1.60 -8.89 -1.19
C GLU A 125 0.92 -7.54 -1.51
N CYS A 126 1.55 -6.75 -2.38
CA CYS A 126 1.14 -5.40 -2.75
C CYS A 126 1.03 -5.21 -4.27
N CYS A 127 0.84 -6.30 -5.02
CA CYS A 127 0.72 -6.24 -6.48
C CYS A 127 -0.70 -5.84 -6.90
N GLY A 128 -1.51 -6.71 -7.23
CA GLY A 128 -2.84 -6.49 -7.80
C GLY A 128 -2.95 -7.03 -9.22
N GLY A 129 -4.17 -7.15 -9.73
CA GLY A 129 -4.45 -7.71 -11.04
C GLY A 129 -3.85 -9.11 -11.20
N ASP A 130 -3.32 -9.37 -12.38
CA ASP A 130 -2.73 -10.68 -12.73
C ASP A 130 -1.42 -10.96 -11.95
N GLY A 131 -0.80 -9.95 -11.37
CA GLY A 131 0.42 -10.08 -10.57
C GLY A 131 0.19 -10.67 -9.17
N CYS A 132 -1.04 -10.64 -8.67
CA CYS A 132 -1.39 -11.06 -7.32
C CYS A 132 -1.06 -12.54 -7.05
N GLY A 133 -1.49 -13.44 -7.94
CA GLY A 133 -1.24 -14.88 -7.79
C GLY A 133 0.23 -15.26 -7.77
N PRO A 134 1.04 -14.88 -8.77
CA PRO A 134 2.48 -15.06 -8.76
C PRO A 134 3.15 -14.50 -7.50
N ALA A 135 2.82 -13.27 -7.10
CA ALA A 135 3.41 -12.64 -5.91
C ALA A 135 3.12 -13.41 -4.62
N ILE A 136 1.89 -13.90 -4.42
CA ILE A 136 1.55 -14.73 -3.27
C ILE A 136 2.35 -16.05 -3.31
N ASN A 137 2.49 -16.67 -4.47
CA ASN A 137 3.24 -17.93 -4.60
C ASN A 137 4.74 -17.74 -4.35
N ASP A 138 5.33 -16.63 -4.77
CA ASP A 138 6.71 -16.29 -4.45
C ASP A 138 6.87 -16.05 -2.94
N LEU A 139 5.94 -15.35 -2.30
CA LEU A 139 5.93 -15.24 -0.84
C LEU A 139 5.88 -16.62 -0.16
N ILE A 140 4.98 -17.51 -0.60
CA ILE A 140 4.86 -18.87 -0.06
C ILE A 140 6.17 -19.67 -0.27
N ARG A 141 6.84 -19.49 -1.41
CA ARG A 141 8.10 -20.18 -1.73
C ARG A 141 9.22 -19.82 -0.78
N TYR A 142 9.43 -18.54 -0.52
CA TYR A 142 10.62 -18.04 0.18
C TYR A 142 10.41 -17.76 1.68
N ILE A 143 9.16 -17.71 2.15
CA ILE A 143 8.86 -17.47 3.57
C ILE A 143 9.26 -18.66 4.44
N LYS A 144 9.83 -18.37 5.61
CA LYS A 144 10.13 -19.39 6.61
C LYS A 144 8.85 -19.99 7.21
N PRO A 145 8.92 -21.23 7.78
CA PRO A 145 7.78 -21.83 8.45
C PRO A 145 7.16 -20.92 9.52
N GLN A 146 5.82 -21.04 9.66
CA GLN A 146 4.97 -20.27 10.56
C GLN A 146 4.89 -18.76 10.20
N GLY A 147 5.40 -18.36 9.05
CA GLY A 147 5.32 -16.98 8.60
C GLY A 147 3.91 -16.51 8.30
N THR A 148 3.72 -15.22 8.29
CA THR A 148 2.44 -14.56 7.96
C THR A 148 2.56 -13.82 6.64
N ILE A 149 1.59 -14.00 5.75
CA ILE A 149 1.47 -13.28 4.48
C ILE A 149 0.23 -12.40 4.55
N LEU A 150 0.41 -11.08 4.43
CA LEU A 150 -0.66 -10.10 4.25
C LEU A 150 -0.95 -9.94 2.75
N MET A 151 -2.19 -10.20 2.35
CA MET A 151 -2.67 -10.03 0.99
C MET A 151 -3.43 -8.71 0.90
N MET A 152 -2.90 -7.76 0.14
CA MET A 152 -3.42 -6.40 0.01
C MET A 152 -3.76 -6.02 -1.43
N GLY A 153 -3.15 -6.68 -2.40
CA GLY A 153 -3.42 -6.47 -3.81
C GLY A 153 -4.85 -6.90 -4.19
N VAL A 154 -5.49 -6.13 -5.05
CA VAL A 154 -6.83 -6.44 -5.55
C VAL A 154 -6.71 -7.13 -6.89
N SER A 155 -7.23 -8.35 -7.00
CA SER A 155 -7.42 -9.07 -8.26
C SER A 155 -8.91 -9.09 -8.64
N GLU A 156 -9.21 -8.90 -9.92
CA GLU A 156 -10.57 -9.00 -10.45
C GLU A 156 -11.09 -10.44 -10.41
N TYR A 157 -10.18 -11.40 -10.60
CA TYR A 157 -10.51 -12.84 -10.66
C TYR A 157 -9.86 -13.59 -9.50
N LYS A 158 -10.35 -14.81 -9.27
CA LYS A 158 -9.74 -15.76 -8.33
C LYS A 158 -8.34 -16.13 -8.81
N VAL A 159 -7.38 -16.13 -7.88
CA VAL A 159 -6.00 -16.52 -8.16
C VAL A 159 -5.68 -17.90 -7.59
N ASN A 160 -4.84 -18.65 -8.28
CA ASN A 160 -4.37 -19.94 -7.81
C ASN A 160 -3.17 -19.75 -6.91
N ILE A 161 -3.22 -20.34 -5.71
CA ILE A 161 -2.12 -20.30 -4.74
C ILE A 161 -1.68 -21.70 -4.36
N ASN A 162 -0.41 -21.88 -4.03
CA ASN A 162 0.17 -23.15 -3.57
C ASN A 162 -0.24 -23.45 -2.12
N THR A 163 -1.40 -24.08 -1.97
CA THR A 163 -1.93 -24.45 -0.65
C THR A 163 -1.16 -25.56 0.00
N ARG A 164 -0.44 -26.41 -0.78
CA ARG A 164 0.37 -27.51 -0.23
C ARG A 164 1.53 -26.96 0.59
N ASP A 165 2.33 -26.08 0.00
CA ASP A 165 3.46 -25.48 0.71
C ASP A 165 3.00 -24.58 1.87
N SER A 166 1.85 -23.91 1.71
CA SER A 166 1.24 -23.15 2.80
C SER A 166 0.91 -24.02 4.00
N LEU A 167 0.37 -25.22 3.77
CA LEU A 167 0.07 -26.20 4.81
C LEU A 167 1.36 -26.77 5.43
N GLU A 168 2.31 -27.19 4.59
CA GLU A 168 3.57 -27.79 5.09
C GLU A 168 4.39 -26.82 5.94
N LYS A 169 4.38 -25.52 5.58
CA LYS A 169 5.06 -24.47 6.35
C LYS A 169 4.23 -23.92 7.51
N GLY A 170 2.95 -24.32 7.65
CA GLY A 170 2.06 -23.78 8.68
C GLY A 170 1.85 -22.26 8.56
N LEU A 171 1.64 -21.74 7.33
CA LEU A 171 1.55 -20.32 7.08
C LEU A 171 0.20 -19.73 7.49
N LEU A 172 0.23 -18.45 7.86
CA LEU A 172 -0.95 -17.64 8.08
C LEU A 172 -1.15 -16.70 6.88
N LEU A 173 -2.24 -16.91 6.11
CA LEU A 173 -2.63 -16.05 5.00
C LEU A 173 -3.73 -15.10 5.47
N VAL A 174 -3.51 -13.80 5.43
CA VAL A 174 -4.38 -12.77 5.99
C VAL A 174 -4.75 -11.75 4.93
N GLY A 175 -6.01 -11.67 4.57
CA GLY A 175 -6.51 -10.59 3.71
C GLY A 175 -6.62 -9.27 4.49
N SER A 176 -6.22 -8.17 3.88
CA SER A 176 -6.39 -6.84 4.43
C SER A 176 -6.92 -5.89 3.37
N SER A 177 -8.02 -5.24 3.64
CA SER A 177 -8.57 -4.20 2.78
C SER A 177 -9.35 -3.18 3.59
N ARG A 178 -9.45 -1.96 3.06
CA ARG A 178 -10.15 -0.84 3.70
C ARG A 178 -9.42 -0.32 4.94
N SER A 179 -9.99 0.68 5.56
CA SER A 179 -9.50 1.28 6.79
C SER A 179 -10.66 1.91 7.57
N GLY A 180 -10.46 2.18 8.83
CA GLY A 180 -11.40 2.87 9.70
C GLY A 180 -10.81 4.16 10.23
N ARG A 181 -11.58 4.90 11.05
CA ARG A 181 -11.17 6.17 11.63
C ARG A 181 -9.81 6.09 12.34
N VAL A 182 -9.60 5.06 13.14
CA VAL A 182 -8.33 4.88 13.89
C VAL A 182 -7.15 4.72 12.94
N ASP A 183 -7.34 4.07 11.79
CA ASP A 183 -6.28 3.91 10.80
C ASP A 183 -5.95 5.24 10.11
N PHE A 184 -6.95 6.11 9.89
CA PHE A 184 -6.74 7.48 9.43
C PHE A 184 -5.98 8.34 10.45
N GLU A 185 -6.36 8.28 11.72
CA GLU A 185 -5.66 8.99 12.80
C GLU A 185 -4.21 8.54 12.89
N ASN A 186 -3.95 7.24 12.83
CA ASN A 186 -2.60 6.68 12.80
C ASN A 186 -1.82 7.08 11.54
N ALA A 187 -2.48 7.14 10.38
CA ALA A 187 -1.86 7.58 9.14
C ALA A 187 -1.41 9.04 9.25
N ILE A 188 -2.25 9.93 9.77
CA ILE A 188 -1.91 11.34 10.01
C ILE A 188 -0.70 11.45 10.92
N HIS A 189 -0.69 10.80 12.09
CA HIS A 189 0.46 10.82 12.99
C HIS A 189 1.75 10.31 12.31
N MET A 190 1.65 9.29 11.47
CA MET A 190 2.81 8.80 10.71
C MET A 190 3.28 9.83 9.68
N MET A 191 2.35 10.51 9.00
CA MET A 191 2.62 11.51 7.97
C MET A 191 3.14 12.84 8.55
N GLU A 192 2.92 13.15 9.82
CA GLU A 192 3.54 14.27 10.54
C GLU A 192 5.05 14.07 10.73
N ILE A 193 5.55 12.84 10.62
CA ILE A 193 6.98 12.55 10.65
C ILE A 193 7.61 13.02 9.33
N LYS A 194 8.34 14.12 9.35
CA LYS A 194 8.92 14.77 8.15
C LYS A 194 9.65 13.82 7.20
N LYS A 195 10.42 12.88 7.74
CA LYS A 195 11.17 11.92 6.91
C LYS A 195 10.23 10.94 6.20
N PHE A 196 9.14 10.50 6.86
CA PHE A 196 8.11 9.66 6.27
C PHE A 196 7.38 10.42 5.15
N ALA A 197 6.87 11.61 5.44
CA ALA A 197 6.18 12.47 4.48
C ALA A 197 7.04 12.80 3.26
N ASN A 198 8.32 13.13 3.47
CA ASN A 198 9.24 13.42 2.35
C ASN A 198 9.45 12.21 1.42
N ARG A 199 9.45 10.99 1.94
CA ARG A 199 9.49 9.79 1.10
C ARG A 199 8.22 9.63 0.27
N LEU A 200 7.05 9.95 0.83
CA LEU A 200 5.77 9.86 0.10
C LEU A 200 5.75 10.77 -1.13
N LYS A 201 6.47 11.90 -1.13
CA LYS A 201 6.57 12.79 -2.29
C LYS A 201 7.12 12.08 -3.54
N ASN A 202 7.93 11.03 -3.36
CA ASN A 202 8.48 10.26 -4.49
C ASN A 202 7.41 9.47 -5.28
N ILE A 203 6.24 9.25 -4.68
CA ILE A 203 5.13 8.53 -5.29
C ILE A 203 3.93 9.43 -5.61
N ILE A 204 4.14 10.74 -5.63
CA ILE A 204 3.10 11.73 -5.92
C ILE A 204 3.51 12.51 -7.17
N TYR A 205 2.64 12.52 -8.16
CA TYR A 205 2.69 13.42 -9.29
C TYR A 205 1.65 14.53 -9.09
N LEU A 206 2.11 15.77 -8.96
CA LEU A 206 1.23 16.91 -8.84
C LEU A 206 0.84 17.40 -10.24
N GLU A 207 -0.44 17.27 -10.57
CA GLU A 207 -1.01 17.73 -11.82
C GLU A 207 -1.53 19.18 -11.67
N GLU A 208 -1.71 19.87 -12.79
CA GLU A 208 -2.32 21.18 -12.83
C GLU A 208 -3.73 21.17 -12.23
N PRO A 209 -4.17 22.28 -11.61
CA PRO A 209 -5.50 22.35 -11.00
C PRO A 209 -6.64 22.04 -11.95
N VAL A 210 -7.70 21.45 -11.41
CA VAL A 210 -8.97 21.25 -12.13
C VAL A 210 -9.85 22.47 -11.93
N ARG A 211 -10.18 23.16 -13.03
CA ARG A 211 -11.04 24.35 -13.07
C ARG A 211 -12.30 24.14 -13.90
N GLU A 212 -12.32 23.15 -14.77
CA GLU A 212 -13.44 22.81 -15.64
C GLU A 212 -13.47 21.31 -15.94
N ILE A 213 -14.59 20.81 -16.47
CA ILE A 213 -14.81 19.37 -16.71
C ILE A 213 -13.72 18.74 -17.59
N LYS A 214 -13.22 19.48 -18.61
CA LYS A 214 -12.15 18.95 -19.48
C LYS A 214 -10.86 18.65 -18.72
N ASP A 215 -10.57 19.38 -17.64
CA ASP A 215 -9.39 19.16 -16.82
C ASP A 215 -9.44 17.80 -16.09
N ILE A 216 -10.65 17.33 -15.76
CA ILE A 216 -10.84 15.98 -15.18
C ILE A 216 -10.32 14.93 -16.15
N HIS A 217 -10.65 15.04 -17.44
CA HIS A 217 -10.14 14.10 -18.46
C HIS A 217 -8.62 14.14 -18.57
N ARG A 218 -8.01 15.33 -18.47
CA ARG A 218 -6.56 15.50 -18.46
C ARG A 218 -5.94 14.78 -17.26
N VAL A 219 -6.48 14.99 -16.06
CA VAL A 219 -5.98 14.33 -14.83
C VAL A 219 -6.05 12.80 -14.94
N PHE A 220 -7.17 12.25 -15.41
CA PHE A 220 -7.28 10.80 -15.61
C PHE A 220 -6.31 10.29 -16.66
N ALA A 221 -6.11 11.01 -17.77
CA ALA A 221 -5.12 10.63 -18.77
C ALA A 221 -3.69 10.65 -18.20
N THR A 222 -3.37 11.63 -17.35
CA THR A 222 -2.10 11.70 -16.65
C THR A 222 -1.93 10.52 -15.68
N ASP A 223 -2.95 10.20 -14.86
CA ASP A 223 -2.89 9.10 -13.89
C ASP A 223 -2.64 7.74 -14.57
N LEU A 224 -3.24 7.51 -15.73
CA LEU A 224 -3.00 6.30 -16.53
C LEU A 224 -1.57 6.18 -17.06
N ASN A 225 -0.85 7.29 -17.20
CA ASN A 225 0.50 7.34 -17.75
C ASN A 225 1.58 7.56 -16.69
N THR A 226 1.22 7.88 -15.45
CA THR A 226 2.16 8.02 -14.34
C THR A 226 2.37 6.70 -13.63
N ALA A 227 3.58 6.53 -13.10
CA ALA A 227 3.94 5.28 -12.39
C ALA A 227 3.29 5.15 -11.02
N PHE A 228 2.80 6.25 -10.45
CA PHE A 228 2.35 6.35 -9.05
C PHE A 228 1.04 7.14 -8.94
N LYS A 229 0.85 7.92 -7.87
CA LYS A 229 -0.39 8.62 -7.58
C LYS A 229 -0.41 10.03 -8.18
N THR A 230 -1.45 10.35 -8.93
CA THR A 230 -1.72 11.70 -9.42
C THR A 230 -2.58 12.45 -8.41
N VAL A 231 -2.11 13.64 -8.03
CA VAL A 231 -2.79 14.53 -7.10
C VAL A 231 -3.02 15.87 -7.81
N PHE A 232 -4.14 16.49 -7.57
CA PHE A 232 -4.49 17.79 -8.16
C PHE A 232 -5.28 18.64 -7.17
N LYS A 233 -5.31 19.94 -7.42
CA LYS A 233 -6.11 20.89 -6.68
C LYS A 233 -7.46 21.10 -7.36
N TRP A 234 -8.54 21.09 -6.58
CA TRP A 234 -9.88 21.41 -7.06
C TRP A 234 -10.12 22.91 -6.95
N GLU A 235 -10.29 23.59 -8.07
CA GLU A 235 -10.48 25.05 -8.18
C GLU A 235 -11.68 25.38 -9.09
N VAL A 236 -12.71 24.55 -9.09
CA VAL A 236 -13.95 24.77 -9.86
C VAL A 236 -14.82 25.79 -9.17
#